data_642c3ad0e708ca29e546f28b8ae9662d
#
_entry.id   642c3ad0e708ca29e546f28b8ae9662d
#
_cell.length_a   1.000
_cell.length_b   1.000
_cell.length_c   1.000
_cell.angle_alpha   90.00
_cell.angle_beta   90.00
_cell.angle_gamma   90.00
#
_symmetry.space_group_name_H-M   'P 1'
#
loop_
_entity.id
_entity.type
_entity.pdbx_description
1 polymer ?
#
loop_
_entity_poly.entity_id
_entity_poly.type
_entity_poly.pdbx_seq_one_letter_code
_entity_poly.pdbx_strand_id
1 'polypeptide(L)'
;IPAGQEGPPPHIHPLQDEIFEVIEGKLELSANGKKIVLEEGQSYNVTANTAHSFLNPLDRETKFRATYKPALDIDYMLVQGFDSLNSQSNPNQPSLQMIVDFDFILKQIHGQYKFAGAPGIIFTIFAAIARLFTKPKVKSLKDHNASF
;
A
#
# COMPACT_ATOMS: atom_id res chain seq x y z
N ILE A 1 11.49 -5.99 -2.47
CA ILE A 1 11.54 -5.26 -1.19
C ILE A 1 12.94 -5.42 -0.58
N PRO A 2 13.65 -4.31 -0.24
CA PRO A 2 14.99 -4.36 0.35
C PRO A 2 15.07 -5.12 1.67
N ALA A 3 16.31 -5.42 2.11
CA ALA A 3 16.63 -6.12 3.34
C ALA A 3 15.96 -5.48 4.57
N GLY A 4 15.28 -6.25 5.39
CA GLY A 4 14.67 -5.83 6.65
C GLY A 4 13.56 -4.79 6.53
N GLN A 5 13.11 -4.46 5.31
CA GLN A 5 12.05 -3.45 5.12
C GLN A 5 10.65 -4.04 5.28
N GLU A 6 9.77 -3.21 5.82
CA GLU A 6 8.33 -3.45 5.89
C GLU A 6 7.64 -2.92 4.62
N GLY A 7 6.52 -3.55 4.27
CA GLY A 7 5.56 -3.02 3.31
C GLY A 7 4.73 -1.87 3.91
N PRO A 8 3.58 -1.57 3.30
CA PRO A 8 2.65 -0.60 3.85
C PRO A 8 2.22 -0.95 5.28
N PRO A 9 1.85 0.06 6.09
CA PRO A 9 1.23 -0.20 7.40
C PRO A 9 0.04 -1.16 7.28
N PRO A 10 -0.38 -1.82 8.38
CA PRO A 10 -1.51 -2.73 8.35
C PRO A 10 -2.73 -2.12 7.66
N HIS A 11 -3.24 -2.82 6.65
CA HIS A 11 -4.30 -2.33 5.77
C HIS A 11 -5.27 -3.43 5.36
N ILE A 12 -6.33 -3.03 4.68
CA ILE A 12 -7.43 -3.90 4.26
C ILE A 12 -7.81 -3.52 2.83
N HIS A 13 -7.96 -4.52 1.96
CA HIS A 13 -8.63 -4.41 0.67
C HIS A 13 -10.07 -4.94 0.81
N PRO A 14 -11.09 -4.07 0.98
CA PRO A 14 -12.45 -4.53 1.24
C PRO A 14 -13.09 -5.33 0.11
N LEU A 15 -12.65 -5.08 -1.14
CA LEU A 15 -13.29 -5.60 -2.36
C LEU A 15 -12.38 -6.52 -3.19
N GLN A 16 -11.15 -6.76 -2.74
CA GLN A 16 -10.13 -7.47 -3.52
C GLN A 16 -9.45 -8.53 -2.66
N ASP A 17 -9.25 -9.70 -3.22
CA ASP A 17 -8.26 -10.65 -2.72
C ASP A 17 -6.88 -10.17 -3.16
N GLU A 18 -5.87 -10.34 -2.31
CA GLU A 18 -4.47 -10.11 -2.63
C GLU A 18 -3.68 -11.40 -2.48
N ILE A 19 -3.08 -11.87 -3.58
CA ILE A 19 -2.30 -13.10 -3.62
C ILE A 19 -0.83 -12.72 -3.65
N PHE A 20 -0.08 -13.14 -2.63
CA PHE A 20 1.38 -13.01 -2.54
C PHE A 20 2.02 -14.29 -3.05
N GLU A 21 3.00 -14.18 -3.96
CA GLU A 21 3.82 -15.27 -4.47
C GLU A 21 5.29 -14.87 -4.36
N VAL A 22 6.08 -15.61 -3.59
CA VAL A 22 7.53 -15.33 -3.44
C VAL A 22 8.29 -15.87 -4.63
N ILE A 23 8.99 -14.99 -5.35
CA ILE A 23 9.81 -15.32 -6.51
C ILE A 23 11.26 -15.63 -6.08
N GLU A 24 11.78 -14.86 -5.11
CA GLU A 24 13.15 -15.02 -4.60
C GLU A 24 13.18 -14.52 -3.14
N GLY A 25 13.80 -15.30 -2.27
CA GLY A 25 13.95 -14.94 -0.87
C GLY A 25 12.82 -15.43 0.03
N LYS A 26 12.33 -14.57 0.91
CA LYS A 26 11.34 -14.91 1.93
C LYS A 26 10.45 -13.71 2.25
N LEU A 27 9.17 -13.95 2.44
CA LEU A 27 8.21 -12.93 2.87
C LEU A 27 7.50 -13.35 4.15
N GLU A 28 7.45 -12.46 5.12
CA GLU A 28 6.65 -12.64 6.33
C GLU A 28 5.37 -11.82 6.20
N LEU A 29 4.22 -12.49 6.24
CA LEU A 29 2.90 -11.88 6.23
C LEU A 29 2.30 -11.91 7.63
N SER A 30 1.62 -10.85 8.01
CA SER A 30 0.67 -10.83 9.12
C SER A 30 -0.73 -10.68 8.54
N ALA A 31 -1.60 -11.68 8.74
CA ALA A 31 -2.97 -11.65 8.25
C ALA A 31 -3.92 -12.16 9.34
N ASN A 32 -4.96 -11.38 9.69
CA ASN A 32 -5.88 -11.68 10.79
C ASN A 32 -5.16 -12.02 12.11
N GLY A 33 -4.06 -11.32 12.42
CA GLY A 33 -3.26 -11.55 13.63
C GLY A 33 -2.43 -12.85 13.60
N LYS A 34 -2.39 -13.57 12.49
CA LYS A 34 -1.53 -14.74 12.28
C LYS A 34 -0.30 -14.35 11.50
N LYS A 35 0.85 -14.84 11.95
CA LYS A 35 2.11 -14.73 11.24
C LYS A 35 2.23 -15.91 10.27
N ILE A 36 2.51 -15.62 9.01
CA ILE A 36 2.68 -16.58 7.92
C ILE A 36 4.02 -16.28 7.26
N VAL A 37 4.86 -17.29 7.11
CA VAL A 37 6.15 -17.16 6.43
C VAL A 37 6.05 -17.88 5.09
N LEU A 38 6.37 -17.18 4.02
CA LEU A 38 6.42 -17.74 2.66
C LEU A 38 7.88 -17.83 2.21
N GLU A 39 8.25 -19.02 1.78
CA GLU A 39 9.53 -19.32 1.12
C GLU A 39 9.38 -19.16 -0.41
N GLU A 40 10.50 -19.19 -1.12
CA GLU A 40 10.54 -19.15 -2.58
C GLU A 40 9.61 -20.21 -3.22
N GLY A 41 8.81 -19.79 -4.20
CA GLY A 41 7.80 -20.61 -4.88
C GLY A 41 6.49 -20.80 -4.09
N GLN A 42 6.40 -20.34 -2.85
CA GLN A 42 5.16 -20.41 -2.07
C GLN A 42 4.28 -19.20 -2.31
N SER A 43 2.96 -19.40 -2.14
CA SER A 43 1.96 -18.34 -2.26
C SER A 43 0.95 -18.39 -1.12
N TYR A 44 0.34 -17.25 -0.84
CA TYR A 44 -0.75 -17.11 0.11
C TYR A 44 -1.79 -16.12 -0.40
N ASN A 45 -3.07 -16.49 -0.30
CA ASN A 45 -4.19 -15.62 -0.64
C ASN A 45 -4.73 -14.94 0.62
N VAL A 46 -4.57 -13.63 0.68
CA VAL A 46 -5.26 -12.78 1.65
C VAL A 46 -6.62 -12.44 1.07
N THR A 47 -7.68 -13.01 1.65
CA THR A 47 -9.05 -12.76 1.17
C THR A 47 -9.50 -11.34 1.44
N ALA A 48 -10.40 -10.85 0.63
CA ALA A 48 -11.03 -9.54 0.78
C ALA A 48 -11.45 -9.27 2.24
N ASN A 49 -11.35 -8.01 2.63
CA ASN A 49 -11.68 -7.52 3.98
C ASN A 49 -10.81 -8.08 5.12
N THR A 50 -9.66 -8.68 4.82
CA THR A 50 -8.68 -9.16 5.81
C THR A 50 -7.62 -8.10 6.09
N ALA A 51 -7.43 -7.74 7.36
CA ALA A 51 -6.34 -6.86 7.78
C ALA A 51 -5.00 -7.59 7.66
N HIS A 52 -4.04 -6.99 6.97
CA HIS A 52 -2.73 -7.60 6.73
C HIS A 52 -1.62 -6.56 6.56
N SER A 53 -0.40 -7.04 6.69
CA SER A 53 0.85 -6.34 6.40
C SER A 53 1.93 -7.37 6.06
N PHE A 54 3.07 -6.93 5.52
CA PHE A 54 4.17 -7.82 5.20
C PHE A 54 5.53 -7.15 5.44
N LEU A 55 6.57 -7.96 5.56
CA LEU A 55 7.95 -7.51 5.66
C LEU A 55 8.90 -8.52 5.00
N ASN A 56 10.08 -8.05 4.65
CA ASN A 56 11.21 -8.89 4.28
C ASN A 56 12.04 -9.20 5.54
N PRO A 57 12.04 -10.45 6.04
CA PRO A 57 12.77 -10.80 7.26
C PRO A 57 14.27 -11.05 7.04
N LEU A 58 14.75 -10.97 5.79
CA LEU A 58 16.12 -11.28 5.42
C LEU A 58 17.01 -10.03 5.45
N ASP A 59 18.31 -10.26 5.48
CA ASP A 59 19.38 -9.27 5.31
C ASP A 59 19.74 -8.96 3.85
N ARG A 60 18.94 -9.51 2.91
CA ARG A 60 19.03 -9.31 1.45
C ARG A 60 17.67 -9.01 0.86
N GLU A 61 17.65 -8.60 -0.40
CA GLU A 61 16.42 -8.33 -1.14
C GLU A 61 15.51 -9.58 -1.26
N THR A 62 14.21 -9.37 -1.14
CA THR A 62 13.16 -10.33 -1.47
C THR A 62 12.36 -9.83 -2.65
N LYS A 63 12.08 -10.73 -3.62
CA LYS A 63 11.20 -10.47 -4.76
C LYS A 63 9.93 -11.29 -4.64
N PHE A 64 8.81 -10.63 -4.76
CA PHE A 64 7.51 -11.30 -4.76
C PHE A 64 6.59 -10.65 -5.79
N ARG A 65 5.55 -11.39 -6.17
CA ARG A 65 4.43 -10.91 -6.99
C ARG A 65 3.21 -10.73 -6.11
N ALA A 66 2.59 -9.58 -6.18
CA ALA A 66 1.25 -9.35 -5.65
C ALA A 66 0.23 -9.35 -6.81
N THR A 67 -0.85 -10.12 -6.67
CA THR A 67 -1.94 -10.18 -7.64
C THR A 67 -3.24 -9.82 -6.96
N TYR A 68 -3.96 -8.85 -7.50
CA TYR A 68 -5.24 -8.37 -6.96
C TYR A 68 -6.41 -8.89 -7.80
N LYS A 69 -7.45 -9.42 -7.13
CA LYS A 69 -8.64 -9.97 -7.79
C LYS A 69 -9.92 -9.53 -7.08
N PRO A 70 -10.80 -8.77 -7.77
CA PRO A 70 -10.59 -8.09 -9.06
C PRO A 70 -9.52 -6.98 -8.97
N ALA A 71 -8.95 -6.56 -10.10
CA ALA A 71 -7.91 -5.51 -10.10
C ALA A 71 -8.46 -4.16 -9.63
N LEU A 72 -9.68 -3.79 -10.06
CA LEU A 72 -10.27 -2.47 -9.80
C LEU A 72 -9.27 -1.34 -10.14
N ASP A 73 -9.10 -0.35 -9.25
CA ASP A 73 -8.23 0.81 -9.46
C ASP A 73 -6.87 0.68 -8.75
N ILE A 74 -6.37 -0.57 -8.55
CA ILE A 74 -5.11 -0.80 -7.83
C ILE A 74 -3.90 -0.21 -8.57
N ASP A 75 -3.89 -0.26 -9.91
CA ASP A 75 -2.86 0.32 -10.76
C ASP A 75 -2.74 1.83 -10.53
N TYR A 76 -3.87 2.54 -10.51
CA TYR A 76 -3.90 3.95 -10.16
C TYR A 76 -3.30 4.21 -8.77
N MET A 77 -3.71 3.44 -7.75
CA MET A 77 -3.22 3.60 -6.40
C MET A 77 -1.70 3.40 -6.32
N LEU A 78 -1.20 2.35 -6.97
CA LEU A 78 0.24 2.03 -6.95
C LEU A 78 1.06 3.07 -7.71
N VAL A 79 0.66 3.44 -8.94
CA VAL A 79 1.39 4.42 -9.76
C VAL A 79 1.43 5.77 -9.06
N GLN A 80 0.29 6.30 -8.65
CA GLN A 80 0.24 7.62 -8.00
C GLN A 80 0.89 7.61 -6.62
N GLY A 81 0.77 6.50 -5.87
CA GLY A 81 1.42 6.32 -4.57
C GLY A 81 2.95 6.31 -4.68
N PHE A 82 3.50 5.55 -5.64
CA PHE A 82 4.95 5.53 -5.88
C PHE A 82 5.46 6.86 -6.46
N ASP A 83 4.71 7.53 -7.33
CA ASP A 83 5.07 8.85 -7.85
C ASP A 83 5.17 9.87 -6.69
N SER A 84 4.20 9.87 -5.78
CA SER A 84 4.25 10.74 -4.59
C SER A 84 5.44 10.39 -3.69
N LEU A 85 5.69 9.09 -3.43
CA LEU A 85 6.81 8.64 -2.60
C LEU A 85 8.16 9.04 -3.21
N ASN A 86 8.36 8.81 -4.50
CA ASN A 86 9.62 9.07 -5.21
C ASN A 86 9.89 10.57 -5.41
N SER A 87 8.85 11.41 -5.36
CA SER A 87 9.01 12.87 -5.47
C SER A 87 9.55 13.54 -4.21
N GLN A 88 9.72 12.80 -3.12
CA GLN A 88 10.16 13.34 -1.84
C GLN A 88 11.66 13.39 -1.70
N SER A 89 12.14 14.41 -0.97
CA SER A 89 13.57 14.56 -0.63
C SER A 89 14.08 13.45 0.29
N ASN A 90 13.22 12.85 1.10
CA ASN A 90 13.53 11.72 1.97
C ASN A 90 12.36 10.72 1.96
N PRO A 91 12.45 9.62 1.18
CA PRO A 91 11.38 8.64 1.09
C PRO A 91 11.13 7.86 2.39
N ASN A 92 12.07 7.89 3.34
CA ASN A 92 11.93 7.20 4.63
C ASN A 92 11.20 8.03 5.69
N GLN A 93 10.81 9.27 5.37
CA GLN A 93 10.06 10.13 6.29
C GLN A 93 8.79 10.66 5.63
N PRO A 94 7.60 10.36 6.20
CA PRO A 94 6.34 10.87 5.67
C PRO A 94 6.35 12.40 5.66
N SER A 95 6.14 13.01 4.50
CA SER A 95 5.96 14.46 4.37
C SER A 95 4.47 14.84 4.40
N LEU A 96 4.19 16.11 4.71
CA LEU A 96 2.81 16.62 4.61
C LEU A 96 2.25 16.45 3.19
N GLN A 97 3.10 16.59 2.17
CA GLN A 97 2.69 16.39 0.78
C GLN A 97 2.26 14.94 0.53
N MET A 98 3.05 13.96 0.97
CA MET A 98 2.71 12.55 0.83
C MET A 98 1.38 12.20 1.52
N ILE A 99 1.16 12.72 2.72
CA ILE A 99 -0.08 12.49 3.46
C ILE A 99 -1.29 13.01 2.68
N VAL A 100 -1.19 14.21 2.09
CA VAL A 100 -2.26 14.82 1.29
C VAL A 100 -2.48 14.08 -0.03
N ASP A 101 -1.41 13.65 -0.69
CA ASP A 101 -1.47 12.87 -1.93
C ASP A 101 -2.14 11.52 -1.69
N PHE A 102 -1.73 10.78 -0.66
CA PHE A 102 -2.34 9.50 -0.29
C PHE A 102 -3.81 9.64 0.11
N ASP A 103 -4.16 10.65 0.92
CA ASP A 103 -5.57 10.92 1.26
C ASP A 103 -6.42 11.20 0.01
N PHE A 104 -5.87 11.94 -0.96
CA PHE A 104 -6.54 12.18 -2.23
C PHE A 104 -6.71 10.88 -3.03
N ILE A 105 -5.65 10.07 -3.17
CA ILE A 105 -5.68 8.77 -3.85
C ILE A 105 -6.76 7.86 -3.23
N LEU A 106 -6.75 7.71 -1.91
CA LEU A 106 -7.69 6.83 -1.21
C LEU A 106 -9.15 7.26 -1.40
N LYS A 107 -9.42 8.55 -1.55
CA LYS A 107 -10.76 9.06 -1.87
C LYS A 107 -11.19 8.77 -3.30
N GLN A 108 -10.24 8.77 -4.25
CA GLN A 108 -10.56 8.45 -5.65
C GLN A 108 -10.95 6.99 -5.85
N ILE A 109 -10.35 6.07 -5.11
CA ILE A 109 -10.60 4.61 -5.23
C ILE A 109 -11.79 4.11 -4.41
N HIS A 110 -12.62 5.01 -3.87
CA HIS A 110 -13.94 4.71 -3.30
C HIS A 110 -13.98 3.50 -2.32
N GLY A 111 -13.05 3.45 -1.36
CA GLY A 111 -13.06 2.44 -0.29
C GLY A 111 -12.45 1.09 -0.68
N GLN A 112 -11.73 0.99 -1.81
CA GLN A 112 -11.00 -0.22 -2.18
C GLN A 112 -9.78 -0.51 -1.30
N TYR A 113 -9.32 0.49 -0.55
CA TYR A 113 -8.21 0.40 0.40
C TYR A 113 -8.51 1.22 1.66
N LYS A 114 -8.14 0.70 2.81
CA LYS A 114 -8.18 1.44 4.09
C LYS A 114 -7.07 0.94 5.02
N PHE A 115 -6.49 1.83 5.81
CA PHE A 115 -5.61 1.44 6.90
C PHE A 115 -6.39 0.71 7.99
N ALA A 116 -5.79 -0.31 8.59
CA ALA A 116 -6.39 -1.06 9.69
C ALA A 116 -6.14 -0.37 11.04
N GLY A 117 -7.16 -0.36 11.90
CA GLY A 117 -7.03 0.09 13.30
C GLY A 117 -6.72 1.58 13.48
N ALA A 118 -6.06 1.89 14.60
CA ALA A 118 -5.73 3.27 15.01
C ALA A 118 -4.92 4.07 13.97
N PRO A 119 -3.94 3.48 13.23
CA PRO A 119 -3.23 4.20 12.17
C PRO A 119 -4.14 4.87 11.16
N GLY A 120 -5.28 4.27 10.78
CA GLY A 120 -6.22 4.85 9.83
C GLY A 120 -6.90 6.12 10.35
N ILE A 121 -7.27 6.14 11.62
CA ILE A 121 -7.89 7.31 12.26
C ILE A 121 -6.88 8.44 12.34
N ILE A 122 -5.68 8.15 12.81
CA ILE A 122 -4.58 9.11 12.92
C ILE A 122 -4.26 9.71 11.56
N PHE A 123 -4.11 8.87 10.53
CA PHE A 123 -3.86 9.32 9.16
C PHE A 123 -4.94 10.29 8.67
N THR A 124 -6.22 9.98 8.88
CA THR A 124 -7.34 10.83 8.46
C THR A 124 -7.30 12.21 9.12
N ILE A 125 -6.98 12.27 10.42
CA ILE A 125 -6.86 13.53 11.16
C ILE A 125 -5.69 14.36 10.62
N PHE A 126 -4.52 13.73 10.45
CA PHE A 126 -3.34 14.42 9.91
C PHE A 126 -3.57 14.90 8.47
N ALA A 127 -4.21 14.12 7.62
CA ALA A 127 -4.55 14.53 6.27
C ALA A 127 -5.50 15.73 6.22
N ALA A 128 -6.48 15.77 7.13
CA ALA A 128 -7.39 16.91 7.24
C ALA A 128 -6.65 18.21 7.60
N ILE A 129 -5.71 18.13 8.54
CA ILE A 129 -4.86 19.26 8.94
C ILE A 129 -3.90 19.65 7.81
N ALA A 130 -3.21 18.67 7.21
CA ALA A 130 -2.20 18.89 6.17
C ALA A 130 -2.79 19.60 4.94
N ARG A 131 -4.06 19.35 4.59
CA ARG A 131 -4.78 20.03 3.49
C ARG A 131 -5.00 21.52 3.69
N LEU A 132 -4.82 22.03 4.90
CA LEU A 132 -4.83 23.48 5.16
C LEU A 132 -3.55 24.16 4.64
N PHE A 133 -2.46 23.40 4.44
CA PHE A 133 -1.14 23.90 4.09
C PHE A 133 -0.68 23.50 2.69
N THR A 134 -1.23 22.42 2.10
CA THR A 134 -0.84 21.97 0.76
C THR A 134 -2.01 21.28 0.04
N LYS A 135 -1.89 21.17 -1.28
CA LYS A 135 -2.87 20.51 -2.17
C LYS A 135 -2.28 19.23 -2.74
N PRO A 136 -3.11 18.27 -3.17
CA PRO A 136 -2.63 17.08 -3.87
C PRO A 136 -1.83 17.46 -5.13
N LYS A 137 -0.74 16.74 -5.39
CA LYS A 137 0.10 16.88 -6.59
C LYS A 137 -0.01 15.69 -7.53
N VAL A 138 -0.67 14.63 -7.11
CA VAL A 138 -0.93 13.42 -7.90
C VAL A 138 -2.11 13.65 -8.85
N LYS A 139 -2.17 12.87 -9.94
CA LYS A 139 -3.28 12.91 -10.89
C LYS A 139 -4.56 12.37 -10.25
N SER A 140 -5.71 12.86 -10.71
CA SER A 140 -6.99 12.22 -10.39
C SER A 140 -7.13 10.86 -11.10
N LEU A 141 -8.02 9.99 -10.62
CA LEU A 141 -8.32 8.72 -11.29
C LEU A 141 -8.78 8.93 -12.74
N LYS A 142 -9.59 9.97 -12.99
CA LYS A 142 -10.03 10.35 -14.34
C LYS A 142 -8.87 10.70 -15.25
N ASP A 143 -7.92 11.50 -14.75
CA ASP A 143 -6.75 11.93 -15.55
C ASP A 143 -5.76 10.79 -15.76
N HIS A 144 -5.65 9.87 -14.80
CA HIS A 144 -4.87 8.64 -14.92
C HIS A 144 -5.42 7.78 -16.07
N ASN A 145 -6.72 7.47 -16.05
CA ASN A 145 -7.37 6.65 -17.08
C ASN A 145 -7.36 7.28 -18.47
N ALA A 146 -7.28 8.60 -18.59
CA ALA A 146 -7.15 9.31 -19.87
C ALA A 146 -5.72 9.24 -20.44
N SER A 147 -4.75 8.68 -19.69
CA SER A 147 -3.34 8.58 -20.10
C SER A 147 -3.02 7.26 -20.81
N PHE A 148 -4.00 6.34 -20.93
CA PHE A 148 -3.95 5.06 -21.62
C PHE A 148 -4.95 5.01 -22.77
#